data_40fc09fb0c5e8739872afdde5461ae39
#
_entry.id   40fc09fb0c5e8739872afdde5461ae39
#
_cell.length_a   1.000
_cell.length_b   1.000
_cell.length_c   1.000
_cell.angle_alpha   90.00
_cell.angle_beta   90.00
_cell.angle_gamma   90.00
#
_symmetry.space_group_name_H-M   'P 1'
#
loop_
_entity.id
_entity.type
_entity.pdbx_description
1 polymer ?
#
loop_
_entity_poly.entity_id
_entity_poly.type
_entity_poly.pdbx_seq_one_letter_code
_entity_poly.pdbx_strand_id
1 'polypeptide(L)'
;EEWNDYCISSAQLRSDFDELKKSGFTPITVNEYLDMADTYKRALTERDANAEAALREKLAKSPNPILITFDDGYKDGYSILFPMLKEYGFKANLSMVGSYEGNGDFLSKEQIKEMSDSGFVQFGNHTYALHDEMKNNLKKYYTFAQNYDIIKNDFVKNADLLREWTGKNDAFFTYPYGVSSDLTE
;
A
#
# COMPACT_ATOMS: atom_id res chain seq x y z
N GLU A 1 24.66 -11.64 -2.10
CA GLU A 1 23.60 -10.61 -2.14
C GLU A 1 23.99 -9.54 -1.13
N GLU A 2 24.18 -8.31 -1.56
CA GLU A 2 24.36 -7.19 -0.63
C GLU A 2 22.99 -6.85 -0.04
N TRP A 3 22.78 -7.22 1.21
CA TRP A 3 21.63 -6.82 2.01
C TRP A 3 21.75 -5.32 2.28
N ASN A 4 20.72 -4.56 1.96
CA ASN A 4 20.63 -3.15 2.29
C ASN A 4 19.51 -2.91 3.31
N ASP A 5 19.43 -1.71 3.87
CA ASP A 5 18.47 -1.33 4.90
C ASP A 5 16.99 -1.41 4.45
N TYR A 6 16.74 -1.65 3.15
CA TYR A 6 15.40 -1.72 2.54
C TYR A 6 14.93 -3.15 2.26
N CYS A 7 15.77 -4.17 2.50
CA CYS A 7 15.44 -5.56 2.20
C CYS A 7 15.48 -6.44 3.45
N ILE A 8 14.51 -7.34 3.57
CA ILE A 8 14.49 -8.37 4.60
C ILE A 8 14.51 -9.76 3.94
N SER A 9 15.07 -10.75 4.63
CA SER A 9 15.02 -12.13 4.14
C SER A 9 13.63 -12.73 4.29
N SER A 10 13.31 -13.73 3.46
CA SER A 10 12.07 -14.52 3.62
C SER A 10 11.97 -15.19 4.99
N ALA A 11 13.10 -15.57 5.58
CA ALA A 11 13.15 -16.14 6.93
C ALA A 11 12.81 -15.08 7.99
N GLN A 12 13.30 -13.85 7.85
CA GLN A 12 12.96 -12.76 8.75
C GLN A 12 11.48 -12.39 8.61
N LEU A 13 10.97 -12.27 7.38
CA LEU A 13 9.54 -11.99 7.14
C LEU A 13 8.64 -13.03 7.81
N ARG A 14 9.00 -14.32 7.71
CA ARG A 14 8.26 -15.39 8.37
C ARG A 14 8.29 -15.25 9.89
N SER A 15 9.47 -14.97 10.46
CA SER A 15 9.62 -14.73 11.90
C SER A 15 8.76 -13.55 12.39
N ASP A 16 8.70 -12.48 11.60
CA ASP A 16 7.89 -11.31 11.91
C ASP A 16 6.38 -11.65 11.85
N PHE A 17 5.95 -12.44 10.86
CA PHE A 17 4.56 -12.90 10.76
C PHE A 17 4.18 -13.85 11.91
N ASP A 18 5.09 -14.73 12.33
CA ASP A 18 4.89 -15.59 13.50
C ASP A 18 4.68 -14.75 14.77
N GLU A 19 5.49 -13.70 14.97
CA GLU A 19 5.35 -12.82 16.13
C GLU A 19 4.08 -11.99 16.08
N LEU A 20 3.70 -11.43 14.92
CA LEU A 20 2.43 -10.72 14.74
C LEU A 20 1.23 -11.61 15.08
N LYS A 21 1.24 -12.86 14.57
CA LYS A 21 0.18 -13.82 14.82
C LYS A 21 0.10 -14.20 16.30
N LYS A 22 1.23 -14.48 16.92
CA LYS A 22 1.33 -14.82 18.34
C LYS A 22 0.86 -13.67 19.24
N SER A 23 1.19 -12.42 18.84
CA SER A 23 0.79 -11.21 19.56
C SER A 23 -0.66 -10.79 19.29
N GLY A 24 -1.40 -11.51 18.44
CA GLY A 24 -2.81 -11.28 18.17
C GLY A 24 -3.08 -10.06 17.30
N PHE A 25 -2.11 -9.63 16.48
CA PHE A 25 -2.33 -8.59 15.49
C PHE A 25 -3.10 -9.12 14.30
N THR A 26 -3.93 -8.26 13.71
CA THR A 26 -4.69 -8.54 12.49
C THR A 26 -4.24 -7.60 11.39
N PRO A 27 -3.42 -8.07 10.43
CA PRO A 27 -3.05 -7.28 9.26
C PRO A 27 -4.27 -7.00 8.37
N ILE A 28 -4.52 -5.72 8.11
CA ILE A 28 -5.65 -5.21 7.33
C ILE A 28 -5.19 -4.39 6.13
N THR A 29 -6.10 -4.14 5.19
CA THR A 29 -5.85 -3.23 4.07
C THR A 29 -6.07 -1.77 4.48
N VAL A 30 -5.52 -0.84 3.68
CA VAL A 30 -5.78 0.60 3.87
C VAL A 30 -7.27 0.91 3.73
N ASN A 31 -7.99 0.26 2.80
CA ASN A 31 -9.44 0.44 2.67
C ASN A 31 -10.20 0.02 3.93
N GLU A 32 -9.82 -1.10 4.55
CA GLU A 32 -10.42 -1.52 5.83
C GLU A 32 -10.10 -0.54 6.95
N TYR A 33 -8.88 -0.01 6.98
CA TYR A 33 -8.49 1.04 7.93
C TYR A 33 -9.32 2.32 7.73
N LEU A 34 -9.46 2.81 6.49
CA LEU A 34 -10.24 4.01 6.18
C LEU A 34 -11.72 3.84 6.56
N ASP A 35 -12.29 2.67 6.28
CA ASP A 35 -13.65 2.33 6.67
C ASP A 35 -13.83 2.28 8.20
N MET A 36 -12.85 1.75 8.95
CA MET A 36 -12.84 1.81 10.41
C MET A 36 -12.71 3.24 10.92
N ALA A 37 -11.80 4.04 10.32
CA ALA A 37 -11.56 5.43 10.72
C ALA A 37 -12.80 6.31 10.48
N ASP A 38 -13.49 6.17 9.33
CA ASP A 38 -14.75 6.87 9.07
C ASP A 38 -15.84 6.47 10.06
N THR A 39 -15.97 5.16 10.30
CA THR A 39 -16.93 4.64 11.29
C THR A 39 -16.67 5.18 12.69
N TYR A 40 -15.39 5.22 13.10
CA TYR A 40 -14.97 5.81 14.39
C TYR A 40 -15.29 7.30 14.46
N LYS A 41 -14.98 8.05 13.40
CA LYS A 41 -15.29 9.48 13.32
C LYS A 41 -16.79 9.73 13.50
N ARG A 42 -17.66 9.00 12.79
CA ARG A 42 -19.13 9.13 12.89
C ARG A 42 -19.62 8.77 14.30
N ALA A 43 -19.12 7.70 14.89
CA ALA A 43 -19.47 7.31 16.26
C ALA A 43 -19.16 8.43 17.29
N LEU A 44 -17.99 9.07 17.17
CA LEU A 44 -17.55 10.10 18.11
C LEU A 44 -18.17 11.48 17.84
N THR A 45 -18.15 11.94 16.58
CA THR A 45 -18.52 13.33 16.27
C THR A 45 -20.02 13.50 16.09
N GLU A 46 -20.70 12.50 15.53
CA GLU A 46 -22.15 12.53 15.26
C GLU A 46 -22.96 11.82 16.32
N ARG A 47 -22.28 11.17 17.31
CA ARG A 47 -22.91 10.34 18.36
C ARG A 47 -23.87 9.29 17.76
N ASP A 48 -23.48 8.74 16.60
CA ASP A 48 -24.25 7.73 15.88
C ASP A 48 -24.11 6.36 16.57
N ALA A 49 -25.14 5.93 17.27
CA ALA A 49 -25.16 4.64 17.98
C ALA A 49 -25.01 3.44 17.03
N ASN A 50 -25.46 3.55 15.77
CA ASN A 50 -25.28 2.50 14.78
C ASN A 50 -23.81 2.42 14.33
N ALA A 51 -23.14 3.58 14.18
CA ALA A 51 -21.71 3.61 13.88
C ALA A 51 -20.87 3.05 15.04
N GLU A 52 -21.27 3.32 16.30
CA GLU A 52 -20.61 2.72 17.46
C GLU A 52 -20.73 1.18 17.46
N ALA A 53 -21.94 0.66 17.22
CA ALA A 53 -22.15 -0.78 17.13
C ALA A 53 -21.36 -1.41 15.97
N ALA A 54 -21.36 -0.78 14.79
CA ALA A 54 -20.59 -1.22 13.62
C ALA A 54 -19.09 -1.21 13.87
N LEU A 55 -18.57 -0.20 14.57
CA LEU A 55 -17.16 -0.13 14.95
C LEU A 55 -16.76 -1.29 15.88
N ARG A 56 -17.59 -1.56 16.90
CA ARG A 56 -17.37 -2.70 17.80
C ARG A 56 -17.32 -4.01 17.06
N GLU A 57 -18.20 -4.21 16.07
CA GLU A 57 -18.21 -5.41 15.23
C GLU A 57 -16.95 -5.51 14.36
N LYS A 58 -16.50 -4.40 13.73
CA LYS A 58 -15.28 -4.36 12.93
C LYS A 58 -14.05 -4.70 13.77
N LEU A 59 -13.91 -4.09 14.96
CA LEU A 59 -12.80 -4.37 15.88
C LEU A 59 -12.83 -5.80 16.44
N ALA A 60 -14.00 -6.39 16.62
CA ALA A 60 -14.12 -7.78 17.04
C ALA A 60 -13.66 -8.76 15.94
N LYS A 61 -13.88 -8.41 14.65
CA LYS A 61 -13.40 -9.19 13.50
C LYS A 61 -11.91 -9.00 13.22
N SER A 62 -11.38 -7.83 13.54
CA SER A 62 -9.97 -7.47 13.32
C SER A 62 -9.37 -6.86 14.59
N PRO A 63 -9.12 -7.68 15.62
CA PRO A 63 -8.50 -7.20 16.85
C PRO A 63 -7.06 -6.75 16.58
N ASN A 64 -6.63 -5.67 17.27
CA ASN A 64 -5.29 -5.10 17.11
C ASN A 64 -4.91 -4.89 15.62
N PRO A 65 -5.69 -4.08 14.85
CA PRO A 65 -5.44 -3.93 13.42
C PRO A 65 -4.08 -3.28 13.16
N ILE A 66 -3.36 -3.79 12.17
CA ILE A 66 -2.06 -3.26 11.73
C ILE A 66 -2.02 -3.20 10.20
N LEU A 67 -1.32 -2.20 9.66
CA LEU A 67 -1.01 -2.11 8.24
C LEU A 67 0.39 -2.65 7.99
N ILE A 68 0.51 -3.62 7.07
CA ILE A 68 1.78 -4.10 6.55
C ILE A 68 1.92 -3.54 5.14
N THR A 69 3.03 -2.86 4.87
CA THR A 69 3.28 -2.20 3.59
C THR A 69 4.57 -2.71 2.94
N PHE A 70 4.56 -2.78 1.61
CA PHE A 70 5.72 -3.05 0.78
C PHE A 70 5.70 -2.08 -0.39
N ASP A 71 6.87 -1.61 -0.82
CA ASP A 71 6.99 -0.61 -1.86
C ASP A 71 7.56 -1.19 -3.16
N ASP A 72 7.56 -0.37 -4.22
CA ASP A 72 8.12 -0.56 -5.57
C ASP A 72 7.45 -1.61 -6.45
N GLY A 73 6.91 -2.70 -5.90
CA GLY A 73 6.28 -3.77 -6.67
C GLY A 73 7.25 -4.82 -7.19
N TYR A 74 8.28 -5.18 -6.43
CA TYR A 74 9.20 -6.26 -6.76
C TYR A 74 8.50 -7.61 -6.91
N LYS A 75 9.05 -8.47 -7.78
CA LYS A 75 8.51 -9.80 -8.13
C LYS A 75 8.48 -10.80 -6.98
N ASP A 76 9.32 -10.62 -5.98
CA ASP A 76 9.30 -11.39 -4.74
C ASP A 76 8.02 -11.14 -3.91
N GLY A 77 7.35 -10.00 -4.12
CA GLY A 77 5.99 -9.77 -3.65
C GLY A 77 5.00 -10.86 -4.10
N TYR A 78 5.14 -11.36 -5.34
CA TYR A 78 4.32 -12.46 -5.84
C TYR A 78 4.87 -13.84 -5.46
N SER A 79 6.18 -14.05 -5.59
CA SER A 79 6.77 -15.39 -5.44
C SER A 79 7.02 -15.79 -3.98
N ILE A 80 7.17 -14.83 -3.07
CA ILE A 80 7.49 -15.05 -1.65
C ILE A 80 6.39 -14.53 -0.74
N LEU A 81 6.09 -13.22 -0.81
CA LEU A 81 5.13 -12.59 0.10
C LEU A 81 3.72 -13.14 -0.08
N PHE A 82 3.22 -13.18 -1.31
CA PHE A 82 1.83 -13.57 -1.57
C PHE A 82 1.44 -14.99 -1.10
N PRO A 83 2.27 -16.05 -1.33
CA PRO A 83 2.03 -17.34 -0.71
C PRO A 83 2.04 -17.29 0.81
N MET A 84 2.94 -16.50 1.41
CA MET A 84 3.03 -16.37 2.86
C MET A 84 1.80 -15.65 3.45
N LEU A 85 1.29 -14.62 2.79
CA LEU A 85 0.03 -13.96 3.19
C LEU A 85 -1.13 -14.96 3.24
N LYS A 86 -1.25 -15.81 2.22
CA LYS A 86 -2.29 -16.86 2.18
C LYS A 86 -2.13 -17.88 3.32
N GLU A 87 -0.90 -18.32 3.61
CA GLU A 87 -0.58 -19.27 4.69
C GLU A 87 -0.99 -18.71 6.07
N TYR A 88 -0.69 -17.43 6.31
CA TYR A 88 -0.98 -16.79 7.61
C TYR A 88 -2.42 -16.24 7.70
N GLY A 89 -3.13 -16.10 6.60
CA GLY A 89 -4.40 -15.39 6.50
C GLY A 89 -4.24 -13.86 6.69
N PHE A 90 -3.06 -13.33 6.39
CA PHE A 90 -2.71 -11.92 6.55
C PHE A 90 -2.97 -11.13 5.27
N LYS A 91 -3.18 -9.84 5.42
CA LYS A 91 -3.29 -8.89 4.30
C LYS A 91 -2.10 -7.94 4.28
N ALA A 92 -1.78 -7.45 3.08
CA ALA A 92 -0.73 -6.45 2.89
C ALA A 92 -1.16 -5.38 1.87
N ASN A 93 -0.42 -4.27 1.88
CA ASN A 93 -0.62 -3.14 0.99
C ASN A 93 0.68 -2.95 0.19
N LEU A 94 0.62 -3.01 -1.14
CA LEU A 94 1.76 -2.84 -2.03
C LEU A 94 1.65 -1.54 -2.80
N SER A 95 2.65 -0.67 -2.67
CA SER A 95 2.73 0.57 -3.42
C SER A 95 3.53 0.34 -4.71
N MET A 96 2.90 0.54 -5.87
CA MET A 96 3.48 0.24 -7.18
C MET A 96 4.08 1.48 -7.84
N VAL A 97 5.30 1.34 -8.34
CA VAL A 97 5.85 2.25 -9.35
C VAL A 97 5.39 1.78 -10.73
N GLY A 98 4.48 2.51 -11.36
CA GLY A 98 3.79 2.03 -12.55
C GLY A 98 4.69 1.78 -13.75
N SER A 99 5.79 2.53 -13.91
CA SER A 99 6.74 2.33 -15.01
C SER A 99 7.62 1.09 -14.86
N TYR A 100 7.60 0.45 -13.69
CA TYR A 100 8.36 -0.77 -13.43
C TYR A 100 7.61 -2.04 -13.84
N GLU A 101 6.28 -1.94 -14.05
CA GLU A 101 5.43 -3.08 -14.41
C GLU A 101 6.01 -3.89 -15.57
N GLY A 102 6.10 -5.22 -15.39
CA GLY A 102 6.59 -6.16 -16.40
C GLY A 102 8.10 -6.13 -16.68
N ASN A 103 8.86 -5.22 -16.08
CA ASN A 103 10.31 -5.23 -16.19
C ASN A 103 10.88 -6.33 -15.28
N GLY A 104 11.84 -7.09 -15.76
CA GLY A 104 12.55 -8.25 -15.18
C GLY A 104 12.28 -8.61 -13.72
N ASP A 105 12.59 -7.74 -12.79
CA ASP A 105 12.50 -7.98 -11.34
C ASP A 105 11.20 -7.47 -10.71
N PHE A 106 10.27 -6.92 -11.51
CA PHE A 106 9.02 -6.35 -11.04
C PHE A 106 7.80 -7.18 -11.44
N LEU A 107 6.68 -6.94 -10.75
CA LEU A 107 5.40 -7.60 -10.97
C LEU A 107 4.87 -7.32 -12.38
N SER A 108 4.28 -8.33 -13.02
CA SER A 108 3.46 -8.13 -14.23
C SER A 108 2.03 -7.77 -13.85
N LYS A 109 1.30 -7.16 -14.79
CA LYS A 109 -0.12 -6.82 -14.61
C LYS A 109 -1.00 -8.03 -14.28
N GLU A 110 -0.67 -9.22 -14.82
CA GLU A 110 -1.38 -10.46 -14.52
C GLU A 110 -1.18 -10.88 -13.06
N GLN A 111 0.05 -10.74 -12.53
CA GLN A 111 0.38 -11.01 -11.13
C GLN A 111 -0.31 -10.00 -10.21
N ILE A 112 -0.26 -8.70 -10.55
CA ILE A 112 -0.96 -7.63 -9.82
C ILE A 112 -2.45 -7.94 -9.75
N LYS A 113 -3.07 -8.32 -10.89
CA LYS A 113 -4.48 -8.67 -10.93
C LYS A 113 -4.80 -9.87 -10.04
N GLU A 114 -4.06 -10.96 -10.13
CA GLU A 114 -4.27 -12.16 -9.31
C GLU A 114 -4.16 -11.83 -7.81
N MET A 115 -3.12 -11.11 -7.40
CA MET A 115 -2.93 -10.69 -6.01
C MET A 115 -4.08 -9.82 -5.52
N SER A 116 -4.52 -8.86 -6.33
CA SER A 116 -5.63 -7.97 -6.01
C SER A 116 -6.97 -8.72 -5.91
N ASP A 117 -7.26 -9.62 -6.85
CA ASP A 117 -8.50 -10.38 -6.88
C ASP A 117 -8.62 -11.36 -5.70
N SER A 118 -7.49 -11.82 -5.19
CA SER A 118 -7.43 -12.71 -4.01
C SER A 118 -7.98 -12.08 -2.72
N GLY A 119 -7.96 -10.75 -2.62
CA GLY A 119 -8.32 -10.01 -1.41
C GLY A 119 -7.26 -9.99 -0.32
N PHE A 120 -6.09 -10.63 -0.53
CA PHE A 120 -4.97 -10.57 0.41
C PHE A 120 -4.08 -9.34 0.20
N VAL A 121 -4.11 -8.73 -0.99
CA VAL A 121 -3.26 -7.60 -1.33
C VAL A 121 -4.09 -6.45 -1.86
N GLN A 122 -3.90 -5.27 -1.28
CA GLN A 122 -4.36 -4.01 -1.84
C GLN A 122 -3.17 -3.29 -2.47
N PHE A 123 -3.37 -2.78 -3.69
CA PHE A 123 -2.36 -1.98 -4.36
C PHE A 123 -2.61 -0.49 -4.14
N GLY A 124 -1.53 0.27 -4.02
CA GLY A 124 -1.49 1.71 -3.89
C GLY A 124 -0.50 2.34 -4.86
N ASN A 125 -0.53 3.64 -4.93
CA ASN A 125 0.25 4.46 -5.86
C ASN A 125 1.62 4.82 -5.26
N HIS A 126 2.70 4.60 -6.04
CA HIS A 126 4.07 4.99 -5.69
C HIS A 126 4.74 5.79 -6.80
N THR A 127 3.97 6.64 -7.48
CA THR A 127 4.31 7.34 -8.72
C THR A 127 4.29 6.44 -9.97
N TYR A 128 4.20 7.06 -11.15
CA TYR A 128 4.39 6.34 -12.41
C TYR A 128 5.88 6.22 -12.75
N ALA A 129 6.59 7.34 -12.88
CA ALA A 129 8.00 7.39 -13.28
C ALA A 129 8.84 8.40 -12.49
N LEU A 130 8.25 9.08 -11.51
CA LEU A 130 8.96 10.09 -10.71
C LEU A 130 9.68 9.52 -9.49
N HIS A 131 9.64 8.20 -9.26
CA HIS A 131 10.21 7.58 -8.06
C HIS A 131 11.66 8.02 -7.82
N ASP A 132 12.56 7.74 -8.76
CA ASP A 132 13.99 8.10 -8.62
C ASP A 132 14.26 9.60 -8.78
N GLU A 133 13.43 10.27 -9.58
CA GLU A 133 13.52 11.72 -9.75
C GLU A 133 13.16 12.48 -8.47
N MET A 134 12.23 11.98 -7.67
CA MET A 134 11.89 12.56 -6.37
C MET A 134 13.08 12.52 -5.41
N LYS A 135 13.85 11.43 -5.39
CA LYS A 135 15.07 11.32 -4.59
C LYS A 135 16.15 12.32 -5.01
N ASN A 136 16.38 12.45 -6.31
CA ASN A 136 17.54 13.14 -6.85
C ASN A 136 17.28 14.62 -7.18
N ASN A 137 16.03 14.99 -7.46
CA ASN A 137 15.65 16.30 -8.01
C ASN A 137 14.51 16.99 -7.25
N LEU A 138 14.35 16.68 -5.97
CA LEU A 138 13.29 17.21 -5.12
C LEU A 138 13.03 18.70 -5.29
N LYS A 139 14.09 19.52 -5.24
CA LYS A 139 13.99 20.98 -5.42
C LYS A 139 13.47 21.39 -6.79
N LYS A 140 13.71 20.57 -7.83
CA LYS A 140 13.26 20.85 -9.19
C LYS A 140 11.75 20.63 -9.34
N TYR A 141 11.20 19.64 -8.67
CA TYR A 141 9.77 19.30 -8.80
C TYR A 141 8.88 20.01 -7.78
N TYR A 142 9.41 20.36 -6.60
CA TYR A 142 8.61 20.89 -5.49
C TYR A 142 8.60 22.42 -5.38
N THR A 143 9.50 23.14 -6.05
CA THR A 143 9.65 24.59 -5.86
C THR A 143 8.86 25.46 -6.85
N PHE A 144 8.17 24.88 -7.85
CA PHE A 144 7.50 25.68 -8.88
C PHE A 144 6.11 25.14 -9.23
N ALA A 145 5.13 26.04 -9.30
CA ALA A 145 3.79 25.75 -9.82
C ALA A 145 3.83 25.10 -11.23
N GLN A 146 4.86 25.40 -12.04
CA GLN A 146 5.11 24.75 -13.33
C GLN A 146 5.29 23.25 -13.24
N ASN A 147 5.78 22.73 -12.10
CA ASN A 147 6.01 21.31 -11.89
C ASN A 147 4.78 20.58 -11.30
N TYR A 148 3.78 21.33 -10.84
CA TYR A 148 2.54 20.77 -10.33
C TYR A 148 1.86 19.85 -11.35
N ASP A 149 1.77 20.29 -12.60
CA ASP A 149 1.14 19.48 -13.66
C ASP A 149 1.95 18.21 -13.97
N ILE A 150 3.28 18.26 -13.84
CA ILE A 150 4.15 17.08 -14.03
C ILE A 150 3.86 16.05 -12.94
N ILE A 151 3.86 16.48 -11.67
CA ILE A 151 3.58 15.61 -10.52
C ILE A 151 2.15 15.07 -10.60
N LYS A 152 1.18 15.93 -10.82
CA LYS A 152 -0.22 15.55 -10.95
C LYS A 152 -0.45 14.52 -12.06
N ASN A 153 0.12 14.76 -13.25
CA ASN A 153 -0.05 13.87 -14.39
C ASN A 153 0.62 12.50 -14.15
N ASP A 154 1.75 12.47 -13.48
CA ASP A 154 2.42 11.24 -13.09
C ASP A 154 1.56 10.42 -12.11
N PHE A 155 1.04 11.06 -11.06
CA PHE A 155 0.17 10.43 -10.07
C PHE A 155 -1.13 9.91 -10.68
N VAL A 156 -1.78 10.73 -11.52
CA VAL A 156 -3.02 10.34 -12.20
C VAL A 156 -2.77 9.18 -13.16
N LYS A 157 -1.67 9.23 -13.92
CA LYS A 157 -1.30 8.14 -14.83
C LYS A 157 -1.13 6.81 -14.09
N ASN A 158 -0.44 6.82 -12.95
CA ASN A 158 -0.26 5.59 -12.16
C ASN A 158 -1.59 5.09 -11.57
N ALA A 159 -2.41 6.00 -11.07
CA ALA A 159 -3.75 5.66 -10.55
C ALA A 159 -4.64 5.02 -11.64
N ASP A 160 -4.61 5.54 -12.87
CA ASP A 160 -5.36 4.99 -13.99
C ASP A 160 -4.87 3.59 -14.38
N LEU A 161 -3.55 3.37 -14.42
CA LEU A 161 -2.96 2.05 -14.68
C LEU A 161 -3.32 1.04 -13.58
N LEU A 162 -3.21 1.42 -12.32
CA LEU A 162 -3.60 0.54 -11.20
C LEU A 162 -5.09 0.17 -11.28
N ARG A 163 -5.96 1.12 -11.64
CA ARG A 163 -7.38 0.85 -11.85
C ARG A 163 -7.61 -0.10 -13.03
N GLU A 164 -6.86 0.07 -14.12
CA GLU A 164 -6.91 -0.84 -15.28
C GLU A 164 -6.52 -2.26 -14.89
N TRP A 165 -5.40 -2.42 -14.16
CA TRP A 165 -4.85 -3.74 -13.81
C TRP A 165 -5.67 -4.46 -12.73
N THR A 166 -6.14 -3.73 -11.74
CA THR A 166 -6.83 -4.31 -10.57
C THR A 166 -8.36 -4.30 -10.69
N GLY A 167 -8.91 -3.43 -11.53
CA GLY A 167 -10.35 -3.13 -11.54
C GLY A 167 -10.83 -2.34 -10.33
N LYS A 168 -9.92 -1.83 -9.48
CA LYS A 168 -10.23 -1.13 -8.23
C LYS A 168 -9.56 0.25 -8.22
N ASN A 169 -10.10 1.18 -7.43
CA ASN A 169 -9.40 2.43 -7.19
C ASN A 169 -8.30 2.22 -6.14
N ASP A 170 -7.13 2.82 -6.37
CA ASP A 170 -6.10 2.95 -5.35
C ASP A 170 -6.65 3.83 -4.21
N ALA A 171 -6.43 3.38 -2.99
CA ALA A 171 -6.95 4.10 -1.82
C ALA A 171 -5.87 4.93 -1.13
N PHE A 172 -4.61 4.79 -1.52
CA PHE A 172 -3.49 5.42 -0.83
C PHE A 172 -2.35 5.72 -1.79
N PHE A 173 -1.54 6.69 -1.39
CA PHE A 173 -0.28 7.05 -2.01
C PHE A 173 0.85 6.91 -0.99
N THR A 174 1.94 6.30 -1.40
CA THR A 174 3.17 6.23 -0.60
C THR A 174 4.21 7.15 -1.24
N TYR A 175 4.76 8.06 -0.45
CA TYR A 175 5.79 8.98 -0.92
C TYR A 175 7.12 8.25 -1.11
N PRO A 176 7.70 8.24 -2.33
CA PRO A 176 9.04 7.72 -2.54
C PRO A 176 10.03 8.32 -1.55
N TYR A 177 10.80 7.46 -0.89
CA TYR A 177 11.78 7.84 0.13
C TYR A 177 11.22 8.65 1.32
N GLY A 178 9.89 8.61 1.54
CA GLY A 178 9.22 9.39 2.58
C GLY A 178 9.25 10.90 2.36
N VAL A 179 9.44 11.34 1.15
CA VAL A 179 9.58 12.77 0.83
C VAL A 179 8.26 13.37 0.41
N SER A 180 7.78 14.35 1.17
CA SER A 180 6.59 15.14 0.88
C SER A 180 6.90 16.64 0.81
N SER A 181 6.01 17.42 0.22
CA SER A 181 6.04 18.88 0.19
C SER A 181 4.64 19.45 0.07
N ASP A 182 4.50 20.76 0.28
CA ASP A 182 3.23 21.51 0.13
C ASP A 182 2.56 21.33 -1.24
N LEU A 183 3.28 20.82 -2.26
CA LEU A 183 2.72 20.51 -3.58
C LEU A 183 2.19 19.08 -3.70
N THR A 184 2.50 18.22 -2.75
CA THR A 184 2.12 16.81 -2.75
C THR A 184 1.12 16.46 -1.64
N GLU A 185 0.87 17.40 -0.73
CA GLU A 185 -0.17 17.35 0.31
C GLU A 185 -1.45 18.08 -0.15
#